data_116f0493803ddee1225b81a2ecc4ed5b
#
_entry.id   116f0493803ddee1225b81a2ecc4ed5b
#
_cell.length_a   1.000
_cell.length_b   1.000
_cell.length_c   1.000
_cell.angle_alpha   90.00
_cell.angle_beta   90.00
_cell.angle_gamma   90.00
#
_symmetry.space_group_name_H-M   'P 1'
#
loop_
_entity.id
_entity.type
_entity.pdbx_description
1 polymer ?
#
loop_
_entity_poly.entity_id
_entity_poly.type
_entity_poly.pdbx_seq_one_letter_code
_entity_poly.pdbx_strand_id
1 'polypeptide(L)'
;MNKHPQSFDADPAHGVPSAVDGRASRWQSHREERRRELIKAARRAVHALGSDASMEEIAAAAGTSKSVFYRYFGDKAGLQQAVGEVVLSQMQRRIQEAAQSAQTPRQGLFAMVSAYLQMAETSPNVYTFVTRYAPGDAGAANSSIPTAGALSHFFAAISDMIARPMRSHLAPSTGREAVIGYWPNAAIGLVRNAGEQWLASPPSPAKPDQEAMARQITDWLCLGIAPELQNLEPPAYEPNLSEPKKEST
;
A
#
# COMPACT_ATOMS: atom_id res chain seq x y z
N MET A 1 36.13 -45.65 -60.49
CA MET A 1 34.81 -46.18 -60.08
C MET A 1 34.56 -45.65 -58.70
N ASN A 2 33.83 -44.51 -58.59
CA ASN A 2 33.54 -43.85 -57.33
C ASN A 2 32.05 -43.92 -57.09
N LYS A 3 31.67 -44.51 -55.99
CA LYS A 3 30.29 -44.47 -55.47
C LYS A 3 30.21 -43.46 -54.35
N HIS A 4 29.42 -42.40 -54.56
CA HIS A 4 28.98 -41.49 -53.54
C HIS A 4 27.94 -42.14 -52.64
N PRO A 5 27.95 -41.91 -51.31
CA PRO A 5 26.79 -42.12 -50.46
C PRO A 5 25.98 -40.82 -50.33
N GLN A 6 24.65 -40.95 -50.51
CA GLN A 6 23.69 -39.88 -50.38
C GLN A 6 23.52 -39.48 -48.91
N SER A 7 23.45 -38.15 -48.70
CA SER A 7 23.05 -37.53 -47.47
C SER A 7 21.55 -37.72 -47.24
N PHE A 8 21.16 -38.27 -46.10
CA PHE A 8 19.78 -38.20 -45.63
C PHE A 8 19.58 -36.87 -44.89
N ASP A 9 18.80 -35.98 -45.43
CA ASP A 9 18.25 -34.83 -44.76
C ASP A 9 17.25 -35.31 -43.69
N ALA A 10 17.56 -34.99 -42.43
CA ALA A 10 16.65 -35.17 -41.31
C ALA A 10 15.69 -33.98 -41.24
N ASP A 11 14.44 -34.25 -41.48
CA ASP A 11 13.29 -33.34 -41.34
C ASP A 11 13.15 -32.92 -39.84
N PRO A 12 13.13 -31.61 -39.50
CA PRO A 12 12.88 -31.19 -38.12
C PRO A 12 11.42 -31.43 -37.77
N ALA A 13 11.20 -32.39 -36.88
CA ALA A 13 9.93 -32.71 -36.30
C ALA A 13 9.24 -31.45 -35.74
N HIS A 14 8.13 -31.06 -36.36
CA HIS A 14 7.18 -30.09 -35.80
C HIS A 14 6.60 -30.68 -34.53
N GLY A 15 7.04 -30.13 -33.38
CA GLY A 15 6.48 -30.44 -32.08
C GLY A 15 5.02 -29.99 -32.03
N VAL A 16 4.11 -30.93 -32.11
CA VAL A 16 2.68 -30.73 -31.87
C VAL A 16 2.49 -30.34 -30.42
N PRO A 17 1.88 -29.18 -30.07
CA PRO A 17 1.65 -28.83 -28.68
C PRO A 17 0.74 -29.87 -28.05
N SER A 18 1.24 -30.48 -26.98
CA SER A 18 0.59 -31.58 -26.28
C SER A 18 -0.78 -31.16 -25.74
N ALA A 19 -1.80 -31.93 -26.04
CA ALA A 19 -3.19 -31.73 -25.55
C ALA A 19 -3.30 -31.77 -24.01
N VAL A 20 -2.25 -32.22 -23.33
CA VAL A 20 -2.11 -32.21 -21.87
C VAL A 20 -1.91 -30.79 -21.33
N ASP A 21 -1.18 -29.93 -22.03
CA ASP A 21 -0.88 -28.55 -21.65
C ASP A 21 -2.14 -27.66 -21.71
N GLY A 22 -3.01 -27.86 -22.69
CA GLY A 22 -4.26 -27.11 -22.84
C GLY A 22 -5.34 -27.44 -21.79
N ARG A 23 -5.32 -28.63 -21.19
CA ARG A 23 -6.22 -28.98 -20.07
C ARG A 23 -5.71 -28.39 -18.75
N ALA A 24 -4.44 -28.52 -18.47
CA ALA A 24 -3.81 -27.96 -17.26
C ALA A 24 -3.97 -26.43 -17.23
N SER A 25 -3.74 -25.75 -18.34
CA SER A 25 -3.92 -24.30 -18.48
C SER A 25 -5.39 -23.86 -18.24
N ARG A 26 -6.37 -24.57 -18.78
CA ARG A 26 -7.81 -24.30 -18.55
C ARG A 26 -8.19 -24.50 -17.08
N TRP A 27 -7.70 -25.56 -16.45
CA TRP A 27 -7.95 -25.81 -15.03
C TRP A 27 -7.33 -24.72 -14.12
N GLN A 28 -6.14 -24.27 -14.43
CA GLN A 28 -5.53 -23.15 -13.71
C GLN A 28 -6.33 -21.87 -13.89
N SER A 29 -6.73 -21.53 -15.11
CA SER A 29 -7.55 -20.33 -15.38
C SER A 29 -8.87 -20.34 -14.62
N HIS A 30 -9.58 -21.47 -14.60
CA HIS A 30 -10.82 -21.63 -13.82
C HIS A 30 -10.57 -21.51 -12.31
N ARG A 31 -9.48 -22.06 -11.81
CA ARG A 31 -9.13 -21.95 -10.38
C ARG A 31 -8.82 -20.52 -9.99
N GLU A 32 -8.09 -19.79 -10.81
CA GLU A 32 -7.77 -18.38 -10.57
C GLU A 32 -9.00 -17.48 -10.67
N GLU A 33 -9.88 -17.74 -11.64
CA GLU A 33 -11.14 -17.02 -11.76
C GLU A 33 -12.02 -17.24 -10.53
N ARG A 34 -12.16 -18.50 -10.10
CA ARG A 34 -12.90 -18.81 -8.87
C ARG A 34 -12.27 -18.17 -7.64
N ARG A 35 -10.94 -18.14 -7.53
CA ARG A 35 -10.24 -17.45 -6.45
C ARG A 35 -10.58 -15.96 -6.45
N ARG A 36 -10.57 -15.29 -7.60
CA ARG A 36 -10.93 -13.87 -7.74
C ARG A 36 -12.38 -13.60 -7.32
N GLU A 37 -13.32 -14.46 -7.70
CA GLU A 37 -14.72 -14.36 -7.26
C GLU A 37 -14.86 -14.48 -5.75
N LEU A 38 -14.16 -15.44 -5.13
CA LEU A 38 -14.18 -15.64 -3.68
C LEU A 38 -13.58 -14.43 -2.94
N ILE A 39 -12.49 -13.84 -3.44
CA ILE A 39 -11.91 -12.60 -2.88
C ILE A 39 -12.93 -11.44 -2.96
N LYS A 40 -13.61 -11.29 -4.10
CA LYS A 40 -14.64 -10.26 -4.28
C LYS A 40 -15.82 -10.46 -3.33
N ALA A 41 -16.24 -11.71 -3.15
CA ALA A 41 -17.32 -12.07 -2.21
C ALA A 41 -16.89 -11.85 -0.75
N ALA A 42 -15.67 -12.26 -0.38
CA ALA A 42 -15.11 -12.02 0.95
C ALA A 42 -15.04 -10.53 1.28
N ARG A 43 -14.58 -9.70 0.34
CA ARG A 43 -14.54 -8.24 0.54
C ARG A 43 -15.92 -7.65 0.83
N ARG A 44 -16.96 -8.10 0.11
CA ARG A 44 -18.35 -7.68 0.38
C ARG A 44 -18.84 -8.16 1.74
N ALA A 45 -18.51 -9.40 2.10
CA ALA A 45 -18.86 -9.97 3.39
C ALA A 45 -18.22 -9.19 4.55
N VAL A 46 -16.91 -8.92 4.47
CA VAL A 46 -16.18 -8.11 5.47
C VAL A 46 -16.75 -6.69 5.57
N HIS A 47 -17.08 -6.07 4.43
CA HIS A 47 -17.70 -4.75 4.43
C HIS A 47 -19.01 -4.72 5.22
N ALA A 48 -19.84 -5.76 5.06
CA ALA A 48 -21.15 -5.86 5.73
C ALA A 48 -21.09 -6.34 7.17
N LEU A 49 -20.24 -7.33 7.47
CA LEU A 49 -20.18 -8.01 8.77
C LEU A 49 -19.19 -7.38 9.76
N GLY A 50 -18.20 -6.65 9.26
CA GLY A 50 -17.13 -6.08 10.07
C GLY A 50 -15.78 -6.77 9.86
N SER A 51 -14.72 -6.12 10.35
CA SER A 51 -13.33 -6.59 10.21
C SER A 51 -13.03 -7.86 11.01
N ASP A 52 -13.82 -8.13 12.05
CA ASP A 52 -13.63 -9.29 12.93
C ASP A 52 -14.31 -10.57 12.45
N ALA A 53 -15.12 -10.49 11.39
CA ALA A 53 -15.86 -11.62 10.84
C ALA A 53 -14.97 -12.86 10.70
N SER A 54 -15.51 -14.00 11.15
CA SER A 54 -14.86 -15.31 11.08
C SER A 54 -14.86 -15.86 9.65
N MET A 55 -14.02 -16.86 9.38
CA MET A 55 -14.00 -17.56 8.09
C MET A 55 -15.37 -18.19 7.77
N GLU A 56 -16.10 -18.66 8.78
CA GLU A 56 -17.43 -19.24 8.66
C GLU A 56 -18.48 -18.21 8.24
N GLU A 57 -18.50 -17.08 8.90
CA GLU A 57 -19.42 -15.98 8.59
C GLU A 57 -19.15 -15.40 7.18
N ILE A 58 -17.88 -15.23 6.84
CA ILE A 58 -17.48 -14.75 5.51
C ILE A 58 -17.91 -15.76 4.42
N ALA A 59 -17.68 -17.07 4.65
CA ALA A 59 -18.06 -18.10 3.69
C ALA A 59 -19.59 -18.18 3.52
N ALA A 60 -20.35 -18.13 4.62
CA ALA A 60 -21.81 -18.11 4.58
C ALA A 60 -22.34 -16.88 3.82
N ALA A 61 -21.83 -15.69 4.13
CA ALA A 61 -22.20 -14.45 3.42
C ALA A 61 -21.79 -14.45 1.93
N ALA A 62 -20.73 -15.20 1.59
CA ALA A 62 -20.31 -15.42 0.22
C ALA A 62 -21.11 -16.48 -0.53
N GLY A 63 -22.10 -17.10 0.12
CA GLY A 63 -22.95 -18.14 -0.48
C GLY A 63 -22.18 -19.44 -0.78
N THR A 64 -21.16 -19.78 0.02
CA THR A 64 -20.35 -20.97 -0.18
C THR A 64 -19.99 -21.66 1.14
N SER A 65 -19.40 -22.86 1.07
CA SER A 65 -19.01 -23.59 2.27
C SER A 65 -17.67 -23.13 2.82
N LYS A 66 -17.51 -23.26 4.16
CA LYS A 66 -16.25 -23.08 4.89
C LYS A 66 -15.10 -23.86 4.23
N SER A 67 -15.34 -25.11 3.85
CA SER A 67 -14.33 -25.97 3.20
C SER A 67 -13.77 -25.40 1.90
N VAL A 68 -14.60 -24.67 1.14
CA VAL A 68 -14.13 -23.98 -0.08
C VAL A 68 -13.16 -22.88 0.28
N PHE A 69 -13.47 -22.03 1.27
CA PHE A 69 -12.57 -20.96 1.70
C PHE A 69 -11.25 -21.50 2.22
N TYR A 70 -11.27 -22.52 3.09
CA TYR A 70 -10.05 -23.14 3.59
C TYR A 70 -9.18 -23.75 2.47
N ARG A 71 -9.81 -24.35 1.47
CA ARG A 71 -9.08 -24.91 0.31
C ARG A 71 -8.37 -23.85 -0.54
N TYR A 72 -8.94 -22.63 -0.66
CA TYR A 72 -8.37 -21.56 -1.48
C TYR A 72 -7.41 -20.65 -0.72
N PHE A 73 -7.62 -20.46 0.56
CA PHE A 73 -6.90 -19.46 1.35
C PHE A 73 -6.12 -20.04 2.54
N GLY A 74 -6.36 -21.28 2.90
CA GLY A 74 -5.73 -21.93 4.05
C GLY A 74 -6.39 -21.54 5.36
N ASP A 75 -6.26 -20.28 5.76
CA ASP A 75 -6.78 -19.73 7.00
C ASP A 75 -7.26 -18.27 6.84
N LYS A 76 -7.63 -17.62 7.96
CA LYS A 76 -8.04 -16.22 7.95
C LYS A 76 -6.90 -15.30 7.51
N ALA A 77 -5.65 -15.59 7.87
CA ALA A 77 -4.50 -14.79 7.48
C ALA A 77 -4.25 -14.87 5.97
N GLY A 78 -4.35 -16.05 5.37
CA GLY A 78 -4.26 -16.23 3.92
C GLY A 78 -5.39 -15.53 3.16
N LEU A 79 -6.62 -15.50 3.72
CA LEU A 79 -7.71 -14.72 3.17
C LEU A 79 -7.45 -13.20 3.28
N GLN A 80 -6.98 -12.73 4.44
CA GLN A 80 -6.60 -11.33 4.64
C GLN A 80 -5.54 -10.88 3.65
N GLN A 81 -4.52 -11.71 3.45
CA GLN A 81 -3.50 -11.45 2.44
C GLN A 81 -4.10 -11.31 1.04
N ALA A 82 -4.91 -12.28 0.61
CA ALA A 82 -5.51 -12.28 -0.72
C ALA A 82 -6.43 -11.07 -0.97
N VAL A 83 -7.22 -10.68 0.04
CA VAL A 83 -8.05 -9.47 -0.01
C VAL A 83 -7.17 -8.23 0.01
N GLY A 84 -6.14 -8.21 0.85
CA GLY A 84 -5.17 -7.12 0.98
C GLY A 84 -4.45 -6.81 -0.32
N GLU A 85 -3.93 -7.82 -1.01
CA GLU A 85 -3.28 -7.66 -2.32
C GLU A 85 -4.17 -6.92 -3.33
N VAL A 86 -5.45 -7.28 -3.40
CA VAL A 86 -6.40 -6.65 -4.31
C VAL A 86 -6.75 -5.23 -3.86
N VAL A 87 -7.05 -5.03 -2.59
CA VAL A 87 -7.47 -3.73 -2.03
C VAL A 87 -6.33 -2.72 -2.11
N LEU A 88 -5.12 -3.10 -1.67
CA LEU A 88 -3.95 -2.23 -1.68
C LEU A 88 -3.51 -1.88 -3.12
N SER A 89 -3.58 -2.83 -4.06
CA SER A 89 -3.32 -2.54 -5.48
C SER A 89 -4.34 -1.57 -6.07
N GLN A 90 -5.61 -1.66 -5.68
CA GLN A 90 -6.64 -0.70 -6.11
C GLN A 90 -6.40 0.67 -5.49
N MET A 91 -6.05 0.73 -4.20
CA MET A 91 -5.71 1.96 -3.48
C MET A 91 -4.51 2.65 -4.11
N GLN A 92 -3.44 1.91 -4.37
CA GLN A 92 -2.25 2.45 -5.03
C GLN A 92 -2.55 3.07 -6.40
N ARG A 93 -3.34 2.38 -7.24
CA ARG A 93 -3.74 2.92 -8.55
C ARG A 93 -4.53 4.21 -8.41
N ARG A 94 -5.52 4.28 -7.52
CA ARG A 94 -6.31 5.50 -7.32
C ARG A 94 -5.49 6.67 -6.81
N ILE A 95 -4.58 6.42 -5.87
CA ILE A 95 -3.66 7.44 -5.39
C ILE A 95 -2.75 7.93 -6.53
N GLN A 96 -2.25 7.01 -7.36
CA GLN A 96 -1.41 7.34 -8.50
C GLN A 96 -2.16 8.16 -9.56
N GLU A 97 -3.37 7.76 -9.93
CA GLU A 97 -4.23 8.48 -10.86
C GLU A 97 -4.53 9.90 -10.35
N ALA A 98 -4.87 10.03 -9.06
CA ALA A 98 -5.11 11.32 -8.43
C ALA A 98 -3.87 12.23 -8.47
N ALA A 99 -2.68 11.68 -8.19
CA ALA A 99 -1.43 12.44 -8.22
C ALA A 99 -1.05 12.91 -9.64
N GLN A 100 -1.36 12.13 -10.67
CA GLN A 100 -1.02 12.45 -12.07
C GLN A 100 -1.81 13.65 -12.61
N SER A 101 -2.98 13.95 -12.09
CA SER A 101 -3.79 15.10 -12.51
C SER A 101 -3.35 16.43 -11.89
N ALA A 102 -2.43 16.41 -10.93
CA ALA A 102 -1.99 17.59 -10.19
C ALA A 102 -0.97 18.42 -10.95
N GLN A 103 -1.10 19.73 -10.89
CA GLN A 103 -0.19 20.68 -11.54
C GLN A 103 0.96 21.15 -10.62
N THR A 104 0.79 21.01 -9.30
CA THR A 104 1.78 21.41 -8.31
C THR A 104 2.04 20.27 -7.31
N PRO A 105 3.24 20.21 -6.68
CA PRO A 105 3.52 19.20 -5.66
C PRO A 105 2.50 19.20 -4.51
N ARG A 106 2.05 20.37 -4.06
CA ARG A 106 1.02 20.48 -3.02
C ARG A 106 -0.33 19.91 -3.46
N GLN A 107 -0.76 20.18 -4.69
CA GLN A 107 -1.97 19.57 -5.26
C GLN A 107 -1.83 18.05 -5.36
N GLY A 108 -0.65 17.56 -5.73
CA GLY A 108 -0.35 16.13 -5.77
C GLY A 108 -0.50 15.48 -4.39
N LEU A 109 0.07 16.07 -3.36
CA LEU A 109 -0.07 15.57 -1.99
C LEU A 109 -1.53 15.59 -1.53
N PHE A 110 -2.25 16.69 -1.76
CA PHE A 110 -3.67 16.78 -1.43
C PHE A 110 -4.49 15.70 -2.14
N ALA A 111 -4.28 15.51 -3.44
CA ALA A 111 -5.00 14.50 -4.22
C ALA A 111 -4.72 13.07 -3.71
N MET A 112 -3.46 12.77 -3.34
CA MET A 112 -3.07 11.48 -2.76
C MET A 112 -3.72 11.25 -1.39
N VAL A 113 -3.69 12.24 -0.51
CA VAL A 113 -4.30 12.19 0.83
C VAL A 113 -5.82 12.04 0.72
N SER A 114 -6.45 12.84 -0.14
CA SER A 114 -7.90 12.77 -0.39
C SER A 114 -8.33 11.41 -0.90
N ALA A 115 -7.63 10.85 -1.89
CA ALA A 115 -7.92 9.52 -2.43
C ALA A 115 -7.78 8.42 -1.36
N TYR A 116 -6.76 8.50 -0.51
CA TYR A 116 -6.56 7.58 0.60
C TYR A 116 -7.72 7.64 1.61
N LEU A 117 -8.05 8.83 2.10
CA LEU A 117 -9.13 9.02 3.08
C LEU A 117 -10.49 8.58 2.55
N GLN A 118 -10.80 8.94 1.29
CA GLN A 118 -12.05 8.54 0.64
C GLN A 118 -12.19 7.02 0.55
N MET A 119 -11.12 6.31 0.21
CA MET A 119 -11.16 4.85 0.13
C MET A 119 -11.31 4.21 1.51
N ALA A 120 -10.61 4.71 2.51
CA ALA A 120 -10.69 4.23 3.88
C ALA A 120 -12.08 4.48 4.48
N GLU A 121 -12.68 5.65 4.25
CA GLU A 121 -14.04 6.00 4.68
C GLU A 121 -15.11 5.17 3.98
N THR A 122 -14.96 4.91 2.67
CA THR A 122 -15.94 4.12 1.90
C THR A 122 -16.07 2.68 2.42
N SER A 123 -15.02 2.11 2.97
CA SER A 123 -15.03 0.73 3.46
C SER A 123 -14.14 0.55 4.69
N PRO A 124 -14.47 1.16 5.85
CA PRO A 124 -13.61 1.13 7.03
C PRO A 124 -13.38 -0.29 7.55
N ASN A 125 -14.38 -1.17 7.48
CA ASN A 125 -14.22 -2.57 7.86
C ASN A 125 -13.21 -3.31 6.99
N VAL A 126 -13.23 -3.07 5.67
CA VAL A 126 -12.26 -3.67 4.74
C VAL A 126 -10.87 -3.07 4.96
N TYR A 127 -10.78 -1.76 5.15
CA TYR A 127 -9.52 -1.10 5.50
C TYR A 127 -8.91 -1.72 6.76
N THR A 128 -9.66 -1.80 7.85
CA THR A 128 -9.22 -2.42 9.11
C THR A 128 -8.85 -3.89 8.92
N PHE A 129 -9.64 -4.64 8.17
CA PHE A 129 -9.38 -6.06 7.90
C PHE A 129 -8.02 -6.29 7.22
N VAL A 130 -7.62 -5.44 6.27
CA VAL A 130 -6.36 -5.61 5.53
C VAL A 130 -5.15 -4.98 6.22
N THR A 131 -5.36 -4.00 7.13
CA THR A 131 -4.27 -3.27 7.81
C THR A 131 -3.97 -3.76 9.22
N ARG A 132 -4.87 -4.51 9.84
CA ARG A 132 -4.78 -4.93 11.26
C ARG A 132 -3.52 -5.73 11.62
N TYR A 133 -2.87 -6.35 10.65
CA TYR A 133 -1.63 -7.11 10.85
C TYR A 133 -0.42 -6.44 10.18
N ALA A 134 -0.39 -5.11 10.13
CA ALA A 134 0.84 -4.43 9.77
C ALA A 134 1.93 -4.73 10.83
N PRO A 135 3.18 -5.00 10.43
CA PRO A 135 4.25 -5.27 11.39
C PRO A 135 4.57 -4.01 12.18
N GLY A 136 4.02 -3.96 13.37
CA GLY A 136 4.14 -2.90 14.37
C GLY A 136 3.67 -3.39 15.73
N ASP A 137 2.86 -4.44 15.76
CA ASP A 137 2.54 -5.16 16.99
C ASP A 137 3.74 -6.04 17.37
N ALA A 138 4.58 -5.48 18.24
CA ALA A 138 5.79 -6.07 18.78
C ALA A 138 5.48 -7.35 19.59
N GLY A 139 5.31 -8.45 18.90
CA GLY A 139 5.08 -9.77 19.51
C GLY A 139 5.31 -10.93 18.56
N ALA A 140 5.36 -10.71 17.25
CA ALA A 140 5.47 -11.76 16.26
C ALA A 140 6.82 -11.74 15.51
N ALA A 141 7.92 -11.76 16.23
CA ALA A 141 9.27 -11.84 15.64
C ALA A 141 9.54 -13.15 14.86
N ASN A 142 8.58 -14.09 14.79
CA ASN A 142 8.76 -15.38 14.14
C ASN A 142 7.59 -15.77 13.20
N SER A 143 6.69 -14.86 12.86
CA SER A 143 5.65 -15.17 11.87
C SER A 143 6.01 -14.49 10.55
N SER A 144 6.41 -15.29 9.57
CA SER A 144 6.46 -14.91 8.14
C SER A 144 5.02 -14.67 7.66
N ILE A 145 4.41 -13.54 8.08
CA ILE A 145 3.04 -13.18 7.73
C ILE A 145 3.07 -12.58 6.33
N PRO A 146 2.50 -13.25 5.33
CA PRO A 146 2.54 -12.79 3.93
C PRO A 146 1.87 -11.43 3.69
N THR A 147 0.91 -11.03 4.55
CA THR A 147 0.24 -9.72 4.49
C THR A 147 1.22 -8.56 4.73
N ALA A 148 2.28 -8.79 5.53
CA ALA A 148 3.37 -7.83 5.72
C ALA A 148 4.05 -7.47 4.40
N GLY A 149 4.16 -8.41 3.46
CA GLY A 149 4.73 -8.17 2.14
C GLY A 149 3.89 -7.21 1.29
N ALA A 150 2.58 -7.43 1.19
CA ALA A 150 1.70 -6.58 0.39
C ALA A 150 1.64 -5.13 0.91
N LEU A 151 1.55 -4.94 2.24
CA LEU A 151 1.59 -3.62 2.87
C LEU A 151 2.95 -2.94 2.69
N SER A 152 4.04 -3.69 2.85
CA SER A 152 5.40 -3.17 2.65
C SER A 152 5.59 -2.70 1.20
N HIS A 153 5.17 -3.49 0.22
CA HIS A 153 5.20 -3.11 -1.19
C HIS A 153 4.33 -1.88 -1.48
N PHE A 154 3.14 -1.82 -0.90
CA PHE A 154 2.27 -0.66 -1.03
C PHE A 154 2.94 0.61 -0.50
N PHE A 155 3.46 0.60 0.74
CA PHE A 155 4.13 1.77 1.31
C PHE A 155 5.40 2.14 0.56
N ALA A 156 6.20 1.18 0.11
CA ALA A 156 7.37 1.44 -0.71
C ALA A 156 7.00 2.14 -2.04
N ALA A 157 5.94 1.69 -2.71
CA ALA A 157 5.45 2.31 -3.93
C ALA A 157 4.93 3.74 -3.71
N ILE A 158 4.21 3.99 -2.62
CA ILE A 158 3.76 5.35 -2.27
C ILE A 158 4.96 6.24 -1.91
N SER A 159 5.92 5.72 -1.14
CA SER A 159 7.15 6.44 -0.79
C SER A 159 7.93 6.85 -2.05
N ASP A 160 8.12 5.95 -3.01
CA ASP A 160 8.77 6.28 -4.29
C ASP A 160 7.98 7.30 -5.12
N MET A 161 6.66 7.19 -5.12
CA MET A 161 5.76 8.15 -5.79
C MET A 161 5.93 9.57 -5.24
N ILE A 162 6.13 9.71 -3.92
CA ILE A 162 6.40 11.00 -3.27
C ILE A 162 7.85 11.45 -3.52
N ALA A 163 8.82 10.55 -3.37
CA ALA A 163 10.23 10.88 -3.50
C ALA A 163 10.63 11.31 -4.92
N ARG A 164 9.97 10.78 -5.93
CA ARG A 164 10.31 11.08 -7.34
C ARG A 164 10.15 12.56 -7.69
N PRO A 165 9.01 13.25 -7.46
CA PRO A 165 8.92 14.69 -7.70
C PRO A 165 9.80 15.51 -6.75
N MET A 166 10.09 15.02 -5.52
CA MET A 166 11.04 15.71 -4.63
C MET A 166 12.44 15.79 -5.26
N ARG A 167 12.91 14.75 -5.94
CA ARG A 167 14.20 14.75 -6.62
C ARG A 167 14.30 15.81 -7.72
N SER A 168 13.19 16.17 -8.35
CA SER A 168 13.16 17.18 -9.41
C SER A 168 12.90 18.61 -8.91
N HIS A 169 12.20 18.77 -7.78
CA HIS A 169 11.77 20.09 -7.29
C HIS A 169 12.60 20.63 -6.13
N LEU A 170 13.27 19.78 -5.36
CA LEU A 170 14.15 20.25 -4.28
C LEU A 170 15.48 20.76 -4.85
N ALA A 171 15.87 21.96 -4.42
CA ALA A 171 17.17 22.51 -4.76
C ALA A 171 18.31 21.61 -4.24
N PRO A 172 19.45 21.52 -4.95
CA PRO A 172 20.63 20.83 -4.43
C PRO A 172 21.11 21.46 -3.12
N SER A 173 21.19 20.66 -2.08
CA SER A 173 21.67 21.07 -0.76
C SER A 173 22.25 19.86 -0.01
N THR A 174 23.07 20.10 0.99
CA THR A 174 23.72 19.03 1.79
C THR A 174 22.73 18.11 2.47
N GLY A 175 21.54 18.61 2.85
CA GLY A 175 20.49 17.80 3.53
C GLY A 175 19.46 17.16 2.58
N ARG A 176 19.53 17.45 1.28
CA ARG A 176 18.52 17.04 0.30
C ARG A 176 18.28 15.52 0.29
N GLU A 177 19.35 14.74 0.24
CA GLU A 177 19.23 13.27 0.17
C GLU A 177 18.63 12.69 1.45
N ALA A 178 18.94 13.26 2.61
CA ALA A 178 18.31 12.88 3.88
C ALA A 178 16.81 13.19 3.87
N VAL A 179 16.40 14.36 3.39
CA VAL A 179 14.97 14.72 3.26
C VAL A 179 14.26 13.74 2.32
N ILE A 180 14.82 13.47 1.14
CA ILE A 180 14.23 12.52 0.18
C ILE A 180 14.16 11.10 0.76
N GLY A 181 15.14 10.69 1.58
CA GLY A 181 15.19 9.37 2.19
C GLY A 181 14.20 9.16 3.34
N TYR A 182 13.96 10.16 4.16
CA TYR A 182 13.15 10.00 5.38
C TYR A 182 11.75 10.60 5.29
N TRP A 183 11.60 11.77 4.66
CA TRP A 183 10.35 12.51 4.66
C TRP A 183 9.16 11.74 4.05
N PRO A 184 9.27 10.99 2.94
CA PRO A 184 8.15 10.24 2.38
C PRO A 184 7.56 9.22 3.37
N ASN A 185 8.41 8.51 4.11
CA ASN A 185 7.97 7.54 5.11
C ASN A 185 7.34 8.21 6.33
N ALA A 186 7.89 9.34 6.77
CA ALA A 186 7.30 10.14 7.85
C ALA A 186 5.94 10.70 7.44
N ALA A 187 5.81 11.19 6.21
CA ALA A 187 4.55 11.67 5.64
C ALA A 187 3.48 10.58 5.58
N ILE A 188 3.84 9.37 5.13
CA ILE A 188 2.94 8.20 5.13
C ILE A 188 2.47 7.88 6.55
N GLY A 189 3.38 7.90 7.53
CA GLY A 189 3.06 7.67 8.94
C GLY A 189 2.07 8.69 9.48
N LEU A 190 2.29 9.98 9.20
CA LEU A 190 1.38 11.06 9.60
C LEU A 190 0.00 10.89 8.99
N VAL A 191 -0.08 10.70 7.67
CA VAL A 191 -1.36 10.52 6.94
C VAL A 191 -2.12 9.32 7.49
N ARG A 192 -1.44 8.19 7.69
CA ARG A 192 -2.05 6.97 8.20
C ARG A 192 -2.62 7.18 9.61
N ASN A 193 -1.80 7.65 10.55
CA ASN A 193 -2.24 7.81 11.92
C ASN A 193 -3.36 8.86 12.07
N ALA A 194 -3.24 10.00 11.39
CA ALA A 194 -4.28 11.01 11.40
C ALA A 194 -5.57 10.51 10.77
N GLY A 195 -5.49 9.79 9.65
CA GLY A 195 -6.65 9.19 8.98
C GLY A 195 -7.33 8.11 9.82
N GLU A 196 -6.57 7.23 10.47
CA GLU A 196 -7.11 6.19 11.37
C GLU A 196 -7.83 6.81 12.57
N GLN A 197 -7.26 7.84 13.21
CA GLN A 197 -7.91 8.56 14.30
C GLN A 197 -9.18 9.28 13.84
N TRP A 198 -9.12 9.94 12.67
CA TRP A 198 -10.29 10.58 12.09
C TRP A 198 -11.42 9.58 11.79
N LEU A 199 -11.11 8.43 11.20
CA LEU A 199 -12.09 7.37 10.93
C LEU A 199 -12.71 6.84 12.24
N ALA A 200 -11.90 6.62 13.27
CA ALA A 200 -12.35 6.12 14.57
C ALA A 200 -13.15 7.15 15.38
N SER A 201 -13.02 8.44 15.07
CA SER A 201 -13.74 9.50 15.78
C SER A 201 -15.24 9.43 15.52
N PRO A 202 -16.09 9.54 16.56
CA PRO A 202 -17.54 9.52 16.39
C PRO A 202 -18.01 10.72 15.58
N PRO A 203 -19.14 10.63 14.87
CA PRO A 203 -19.76 11.76 14.20
C PRO A 203 -20.05 12.88 15.20
N SER A 204 -19.59 14.10 14.89
CA SER A 204 -19.87 15.29 15.68
C SER A 204 -19.79 16.52 14.79
N PRO A 205 -20.39 17.66 15.17
CA PRO A 205 -20.25 18.92 14.43
C PRO A 205 -18.81 19.43 14.32
N ALA A 206 -17.92 18.98 15.22
CA ALA A 206 -16.52 19.35 15.22
C ALA A 206 -15.64 18.39 14.37
N LYS A 207 -16.17 17.23 13.96
CA LYS A 207 -15.44 16.30 13.09
C LYS A 207 -15.40 16.89 11.68
N PRO A 208 -14.19 17.15 11.12
CA PRO A 208 -14.09 17.62 9.74
C PRO A 208 -14.61 16.54 8.77
N ASP A 209 -15.21 16.98 7.68
CA ASP A 209 -15.49 16.10 6.56
C ASP A 209 -14.20 15.61 5.91
N GLN A 210 -14.33 14.67 4.97
CA GLN A 210 -13.19 14.03 4.32
C GLN A 210 -12.30 15.05 3.59
N GLU A 211 -12.89 16.04 2.93
CA GLU A 211 -12.14 17.04 2.17
C GLU A 211 -11.41 18.03 3.09
N ALA A 212 -12.07 18.49 4.17
CA ALA A 212 -11.45 19.32 5.19
C ALA A 212 -10.30 18.61 5.89
N MET A 213 -10.46 17.30 6.22
CA MET A 213 -9.40 16.50 6.81
C MET A 213 -8.23 16.31 5.85
N ALA A 214 -8.50 16.09 4.56
CA ALA A 214 -7.46 15.99 3.54
C ALA A 214 -6.66 17.30 3.40
N ARG A 215 -7.34 18.46 3.43
CA ARG A 215 -6.68 19.77 3.44
C ARG A 215 -5.80 19.94 4.67
N GLN A 216 -6.34 19.67 5.84
CA GLN A 216 -5.61 19.81 7.11
C GLN A 216 -4.34 18.95 7.14
N ILE A 217 -4.42 17.67 6.77
CA ILE A 217 -3.26 16.80 6.69
C ILE A 217 -2.24 17.33 5.66
N THR A 218 -2.72 17.82 4.52
CA THR A 218 -1.83 18.39 3.49
C THR A 218 -1.11 19.64 3.99
N ASP A 219 -1.79 20.47 4.77
CA ASP A 219 -1.19 21.66 5.38
C ASP A 219 -0.12 21.26 6.40
N TRP A 220 -0.37 20.28 7.25
CA TRP A 220 0.65 19.74 8.14
C TRP A 220 1.87 19.17 7.40
N LEU A 221 1.66 18.50 6.27
CA LEU A 221 2.75 17.98 5.45
C LEU A 221 3.59 19.09 4.79
N CYS A 222 2.97 20.20 4.40
CA CYS A 222 3.62 21.28 3.66
C CYS A 222 4.19 22.37 4.57
N LEU A 223 3.54 22.67 5.69
CA LEU A 223 3.80 23.82 6.54
C LEU A 223 4.21 23.40 7.98
N GLY A 224 4.02 22.14 8.33
CA GLY A 224 4.12 21.68 9.71
C GLY A 224 2.97 22.19 10.56
N ILE A 225 3.15 22.15 11.89
CA ILE A 225 2.14 22.61 12.86
C ILE A 225 2.33 24.10 13.24
N ALA A 226 3.41 24.71 12.78
CA ALA A 226 3.74 26.09 13.14
C ALA A 226 2.61 27.10 12.90
N PRO A 227 1.79 27.01 11.83
CA PRO A 227 0.67 27.92 11.62
C PRO A 227 -0.42 27.86 12.70
N GLU A 228 -0.60 26.69 13.36
CA GLU A 228 -1.59 26.51 14.43
C GLU A 228 -1.06 26.87 15.81
N LEU A 229 0.26 26.94 15.97
CA LEU A 229 0.90 27.30 17.23
C LEU A 229 1.03 28.83 17.31
N GLN A 230 0.09 29.47 17.99
CA GLN A 230 0.17 30.92 18.24
C GLN A 230 1.36 31.21 19.16
N ASN A 231 2.24 32.13 18.76
CA ASN A 231 3.39 32.64 19.53
C ASN A 231 4.59 31.68 19.71
N LEU A 232 4.89 30.82 18.79
CA LEU A 232 6.24 30.29 18.70
C LEU A 232 7.15 31.32 18.01
N GLU A 233 7.77 32.19 18.78
CA GLU A 233 9.06 32.74 18.37
C GLU A 233 10.00 31.53 18.16
N PRO A 234 10.65 31.41 17.00
CA PRO A 234 11.66 30.37 16.84
C PRO A 234 12.67 30.57 17.95
N PRO A 235 13.06 29.49 18.68
CA PRO A 235 14.11 29.63 19.68
C PRO A 235 15.31 30.26 18.97
N ALA A 236 15.81 31.37 19.53
CA ALA A 236 17.00 32.00 19.00
C ALA A 236 18.11 30.95 18.97
N TYR A 237 18.48 30.53 17.77
CA TYR A 237 19.61 29.63 17.58
C TYR A 237 20.86 30.45 17.98
N GLU A 238 21.25 30.38 19.24
CA GLU A 238 22.57 30.83 19.66
C GLU A 238 23.57 29.77 19.18
N PRO A 239 24.38 30.05 18.16
CA PRO A 239 25.49 29.18 17.83
C PRO A 239 26.43 29.16 19.06
N ASN A 240 26.55 27.99 19.66
CA ASN A 240 27.49 27.77 20.77
C ASN A 240 28.92 27.87 20.21
N LEU A 241 29.43 29.10 20.12
CA LEU A 241 30.81 29.41 19.79
C LEU A 241 31.68 29.20 21.04
N SER A 242 31.77 27.96 21.50
CA SER A 242 32.85 27.52 22.39
C SER A 242 34.12 27.39 21.56
N GLU A 243 34.78 28.50 21.30
CA GLU A 243 36.17 28.47 20.81
C GLU A 243 37.07 27.76 21.83
N PRO A 244 37.87 26.77 21.44
CA PRO A 244 38.88 26.21 22.33
C PRO A 244 39.96 27.28 22.54
N LYS A 245 40.14 27.75 23.79
CA LYS A 245 41.28 28.55 24.19
C LYS A 245 42.55 27.81 23.84
N LYS A 246 43.35 28.40 22.91
CA LYS A 246 44.73 28.02 22.71
C LYS A 246 45.51 28.45 23.95
N GLU A 247 45.89 27.51 24.79
CA GLU A 247 46.97 27.72 25.76
C GLU A 247 48.29 27.83 25.02
N SER A 248 48.89 29.02 25.12
CA SER A 248 50.26 29.26 24.72
C SER A 248 51.16 28.92 25.89
N THR A 249 52.11 28.03 25.67
CA THR A 249 53.40 27.97 26.40
C THR A 249 54.49 27.64 25.39
#